data_47b17ba38e80299bdafeed73de45ccaf
#
_entry.id   47b17ba38e80299bdafeed73de45ccaf
#
_cell.length_a   1.000
_cell.length_b   1.000
_cell.length_c   1.000
_cell.angle_alpha   90.00
_cell.angle_beta   90.00
_cell.angle_gamma   90.00
#
_symmetry.space_group_name_H-M   'P 1'
#
loop_
_entity.id
_entity.type
_entity.pdbx_description
1 polymer ?
#
loop_
_entity_poly.entity_id
_entity_poly.type
_entity_poly.pdbx_seq_one_letter_code
_entity_poly.pdbx_strand_id
1 'polypeptide(L)'
;MKYKCIVLDHDDTVVDSSREIHYASFIAYLEDRMPERVKDYTFESFMQKNFHPGVISLFRDELGLSEEEMEREEKYWVEFVETRVPTAYEGIGEIIAEFRARGGIIAVASHSFKRYIERDYEKNRLPAPDIIYGWDIPKENRKPSPWCILDLCERYNLSPSEVLVVDDLKPGFDMARAAGADFAAAGWAYNVPEIESYMRAHSDYYLTSVAELRQLVLE
;
A
#
# COMPACT_ATOMS: atom_id res chain seq x y z
N MET A 1 -14.15 8.87 -18.70
CA MET A 1 -13.52 7.95 -17.72
C MET A 1 -14.60 7.45 -16.77
N LYS A 2 -14.61 6.16 -16.44
CA LYS A 2 -15.52 5.58 -15.44
C LYS A 2 -15.25 6.16 -14.05
N TYR A 3 -13.96 6.23 -13.68
CA TYR A 3 -13.54 6.75 -12.38
C TYR A 3 -13.13 8.21 -12.48
N LYS A 4 -13.43 8.99 -11.45
CA LYS A 4 -13.01 10.39 -11.28
C LYS A 4 -11.85 10.52 -10.29
N CYS A 5 -11.66 9.53 -9.44
CA CYS A 5 -10.58 9.48 -8.47
C CYS A 5 -9.95 8.08 -8.45
N ILE A 6 -8.62 8.03 -8.41
CA ILE A 6 -7.86 6.80 -8.12
C ILE A 6 -7.18 7.01 -6.76
N VAL A 7 -7.41 6.07 -5.84
CA VAL A 7 -6.71 5.97 -4.56
C VAL A 7 -5.66 4.88 -4.71
N LEU A 8 -4.41 5.26 -4.80
CA LEU A 8 -3.28 4.35 -4.89
C LEU A 8 -2.76 4.01 -3.49
N ASP A 9 -2.46 2.76 -3.19
CA ASP A 9 -1.49 2.47 -2.17
C ASP A 9 -0.09 2.90 -2.64
N HIS A 10 0.88 2.93 -1.73
CA HIS A 10 2.25 3.36 -2.05
C HIS A 10 3.18 2.16 -2.25
N ASP A 11 3.35 1.39 -1.17
CA ASP A 11 4.27 0.27 -1.12
C ASP A 11 3.74 -0.90 -1.96
N ASP A 12 4.58 -1.46 -2.84
CA ASP A 12 4.22 -2.53 -3.77
C ASP A 12 3.06 -2.25 -4.74
N THR A 13 2.58 -1.02 -4.77
CA THR A 13 1.58 -0.54 -5.73
C THR A 13 2.17 0.55 -6.64
N VAL A 14 2.74 1.61 -6.07
CA VAL A 14 3.43 2.68 -6.80
C VAL A 14 4.92 2.42 -6.89
N VAL A 15 5.54 1.92 -5.82
CA VAL A 15 6.97 1.64 -5.70
C VAL A 15 7.22 0.20 -5.24
N ASP A 16 8.33 -0.39 -5.70
CA ASP A 16 8.80 -1.72 -5.27
C ASP A 16 9.61 -1.58 -3.97
N SER A 17 8.99 -1.85 -2.83
CA SER A 17 9.57 -1.57 -1.50
C SER A 17 9.63 -2.77 -0.56
N SER A 18 8.72 -3.73 -0.66
CA SER A 18 8.59 -4.74 0.40
C SER A 18 9.82 -5.62 0.56
N ARG A 19 10.46 -6.04 -0.54
CA ARG A 19 11.59 -6.97 -0.42
C ARG A 19 12.84 -6.31 0.17
N GLU A 20 13.18 -5.12 -0.32
CA GLU A 20 14.45 -4.45 0.03
C GLU A 20 14.35 -3.51 1.23
N ILE A 21 13.14 -3.16 1.64
CA ILE A 21 12.90 -2.24 2.76
C ILE A 21 12.15 -2.96 3.88
N HIS A 22 10.88 -3.31 3.68
CA HIS A 22 10.05 -3.81 4.77
C HIS A 22 10.47 -5.18 5.29
N TYR A 23 10.65 -6.14 4.39
CA TYR A 23 11.13 -7.47 4.79
C TYR A 23 12.57 -7.43 5.30
N ALA A 24 13.44 -6.64 4.63
CA ALA A 24 14.82 -6.53 5.05
C ALA A 24 14.98 -5.89 6.45
N SER A 25 14.18 -4.87 6.78
CA SER A 25 14.16 -4.28 8.13
C SER A 25 13.64 -5.25 9.17
N PHE A 26 12.59 -5.99 8.85
CA PHE A 26 12.03 -7.02 9.71
C PHE A 26 13.07 -8.12 10.03
N ILE A 27 13.79 -8.61 9.02
CA ILE A 27 14.85 -9.61 9.23
C ILE A 27 15.99 -9.02 10.05
N ALA A 28 16.43 -7.77 9.78
CA ALA A 28 17.46 -7.12 10.57
C ALA A 28 17.07 -6.98 12.05
N TYR A 29 15.81 -6.66 12.33
CA TYR A 29 15.29 -6.66 13.70
C TYR A 29 15.36 -8.04 14.34
N LEU A 30 14.93 -9.09 13.62
CA LEU A 30 14.99 -10.46 14.14
C LEU A 30 16.43 -10.91 14.36
N GLU A 31 17.37 -10.61 13.46
CA GLU A 31 18.77 -10.98 13.61
C GLU A 31 19.39 -10.39 14.89
N ASP A 32 19.01 -9.16 15.26
CA ASP A 32 19.48 -8.50 16.48
C ASP A 32 18.76 -9.02 17.73
N ARG A 33 17.46 -9.24 17.70
CA ARG A 33 16.64 -9.44 18.89
C ARG A 33 16.14 -10.86 19.11
N MET A 34 15.95 -11.62 18.04
CA MET A 34 15.36 -12.97 18.03
C MET A 34 16.00 -13.84 16.94
N PRO A 35 17.35 -14.03 16.93
CA PRO A 35 18.06 -14.68 15.84
C PRO A 35 17.58 -16.10 15.55
N GLU A 36 17.07 -16.81 16.55
CA GLU A 36 16.49 -18.15 16.40
C GLU A 36 15.19 -18.17 15.58
N ARG A 37 14.50 -17.00 15.47
CA ARG A 37 13.23 -16.85 14.75
C ARG A 37 13.43 -16.50 13.26
N VAL A 38 14.62 -16.03 12.85
CA VAL A 38 14.90 -15.64 11.44
C VAL A 38 14.52 -16.74 10.46
N LYS A 39 14.83 -18.00 10.78
CA LYS A 39 14.53 -19.16 9.93
C LYS A 39 13.03 -19.44 9.73
N ASP A 40 12.18 -18.89 10.57
CA ASP A 40 10.73 -19.11 10.54
C ASP A 40 10.04 -18.20 9.50
N TYR A 41 10.76 -17.20 8.97
CA TYR A 41 10.20 -16.18 8.08
C TYR A 41 10.92 -16.12 6.74
N THR A 42 10.23 -16.51 5.69
CA THR A 42 10.60 -16.20 4.30
C THR A 42 9.89 -14.90 3.86
N PHE A 43 10.32 -14.30 2.75
CA PHE A 43 9.60 -13.16 2.18
C PHE A 43 8.11 -13.48 1.93
N GLU A 44 7.83 -14.66 1.39
CA GLU A 44 6.48 -15.11 1.11
C GLU A 44 5.63 -15.20 2.40
N SER A 45 6.16 -15.84 3.46
CA SER A 45 5.46 -15.92 4.75
C SER A 45 5.27 -14.55 5.40
N PHE A 46 6.22 -13.64 5.26
CA PHE A 46 6.09 -12.26 5.71
C PHE A 46 4.95 -11.54 4.98
N MET A 47 4.86 -11.65 3.65
CA MET A 47 3.76 -11.07 2.88
C MET A 47 2.41 -11.68 3.24
N GLN A 48 2.32 -12.99 3.46
CA GLN A 48 1.11 -13.65 3.94
C GLN A 48 0.64 -13.09 5.28
N LYS A 49 1.57 -12.84 6.22
CA LYS A 49 1.26 -12.24 7.53
C LYS A 49 0.82 -10.79 7.43
N ASN A 50 1.44 -10.01 6.53
CA ASN A 50 1.00 -8.63 6.24
C ASN A 50 -0.38 -8.59 5.61
N PHE A 51 -0.68 -9.54 4.73
CA PHE A 51 -1.99 -9.67 4.11
C PHE A 51 -3.09 -9.98 5.14
N HIS A 52 -2.84 -10.98 5.99
CA HIS A 52 -3.75 -11.38 7.05
C HIS A 52 -3.01 -12.17 8.14
N PRO A 53 -3.14 -11.82 9.42
CA PRO A 53 -4.04 -10.82 10.00
C PRO A 53 -3.51 -9.38 9.99
N GLY A 54 -2.33 -9.13 9.43
CA GLY A 54 -1.69 -7.82 9.31
C GLY A 54 -0.45 -7.67 10.19
N VAL A 55 0.41 -6.73 9.84
CA VAL A 55 1.73 -6.53 10.45
C VAL A 55 1.69 -6.32 11.97
N ILE A 56 0.69 -5.60 12.47
CA ILE A 56 0.56 -5.36 13.92
C ILE A 56 0.29 -6.67 14.68
N SER A 57 -0.51 -7.57 14.10
CA SER A 57 -0.75 -8.89 14.69
C SER A 57 0.48 -9.80 14.60
N LEU A 58 1.25 -9.71 13.52
CA LEU A 58 2.55 -10.39 13.43
C LEU A 58 3.45 -9.98 14.59
N PHE A 59 3.60 -8.71 14.87
CA PHE A 59 4.48 -8.22 15.92
C PHE A 59 3.93 -8.50 17.33
N ARG A 60 2.68 -8.16 17.61
CA ARG A 60 2.09 -8.29 18.93
C ARG A 60 1.74 -9.71 19.29
N ASP A 61 1.02 -10.41 18.40
CA ASP A 61 0.38 -11.67 18.74
C ASP A 61 1.27 -12.88 18.43
N GLU A 62 2.06 -12.85 17.35
CA GLU A 62 2.90 -13.98 16.94
C GLU A 62 4.32 -13.89 17.50
N LEU A 63 4.95 -12.71 17.45
CA LEU A 63 6.27 -12.48 18.06
C LEU A 63 6.19 -12.13 19.54
N GLY A 64 5.02 -11.73 20.05
CA GLY A 64 4.81 -11.40 21.45
C GLY A 64 5.51 -10.11 21.89
N LEU A 65 5.71 -9.16 20.97
CA LEU A 65 6.41 -7.92 21.27
C LEU A 65 5.59 -7.05 22.22
N SER A 66 6.25 -6.54 23.26
CA SER A 66 5.73 -5.46 24.09
C SER A 66 5.66 -4.14 23.30
N GLU A 67 4.93 -3.16 23.82
CA GLU A 67 4.86 -1.83 23.18
C GLU A 67 6.26 -1.20 23.02
N GLU A 68 7.17 -1.38 24.01
CA GLU A 68 8.55 -0.89 23.92
C GLU A 68 9.35 -1.59 22.80
N GLU A 69 9.13 -2.87 22.60
CA GLU A 69 9.78 -3.64 21.53
C GLU A 69 9.21 -3.29 20.15
N MET A 70 7.92 -3.02 20.07
CA MET A 70 7.30 -2.50 18.84
C MET A 70 7.85 -1.12 18.45
N GLU A 71 8.08 -0.23 19.45
CA GLU A 71 8.76 1.04 19.21
C GLU A 71 10.22 0.88 18.74
N ARG A 72 10.89 -0.18 19.16
CA ARG A 72 12.24 -0.50 18.67
C ARG A 72 12.20 -1.04 17.24
N GLU A 73 11.27 -1.93 16.95
CA GLU A 73 11.08 -2.45 15.59
C GLU A 73 10.80 -1.30 14.61
N GLU A 74 9.93 -0.36 14.99
CA GLU A 74 9.67 0.83 14.19
C GLU A 74 10.95 1.64 13.89
N LYS A 75 11.94 1.69 14.81
CA LYS A 75 13.22 2.36 14.55
C LYS A 75 14.05 1.64 13.48
N TYR A 76 14.07 0.30 13.46
CA TYR A 76 14.71 -0.45 12.38
C TYR A 76 14.05 -0.12 11.04
N TRP A 77 12.72 -0.16 11.00
CA TRP A 77 11.98 0.19 9.80
C TRP A 77 12.27 1.62 9.34
N VAL A 78 12.25 2.60 10.25
CA VAL A 78 12.57 4.00 9.96
C VAL A 78 13.99 4.13 9.36
N GLU A 79 15.01 3.48 9.94
CA GLU A 79 16.37 3.52 9.43
C GLU A 79 16.47 2.97 8.00
N PHE A 80 15.78 1.88 7.72
CA PHE A 80 15.74 1.29 6.38
C PHE A 80 15.03 2.22 5.39
N VAL A 81 13.89 2.77 5.76
CA VAL A 81 13.14 3.70 4.90
C VAL A 81 13.91 5.00 4.67
N GLU A 82 14.58 5.56 5.68
CA GLU A 82 15.35 6.80 5.55
C GLU A 82 16.57 6.67 4.63
N THR A 83 17.19 5.52 4.63
CA THR A 83 18.42 5.27 3.86
C THR A 83 18.18 4.70 2.46
N ARG A 84 16.95 4.30 2.13
CA ARG A 84 16.59 3.67 0.86
C ARG A 84 15.42 4.38 0.20
N VAL A 85 15.53 4.59 -1.10
CA VAL A 85 14.44 5.10 -1.93
C VAL A 85 14.00 3.98 -2.87
N PRO A 86 12.79 3.46 -2.74
CA PRO A 86 12.31 2.42 -3.62
C PRO A 86 12.10 2.94 -5.04
N THR A 87 12.22 2.06 -6.03
CA THR A 87 12.01 2.39 -7.44
C THR A 87 10.53 2.32 -7.77
N ALA A 88 10.00 3.34 -8.47
CA ALA A 88 8.63 3.31 -8.96
C ALA A 88 8.47 2.26 -10.07
N TYR A 89 7.31 1.61 -10.12
CA TYR A 89 6.97 0.71 -11.22
C TYR A 89 6.86 1.48 -12.53
N GLU A 90 7.41 0.89 -13.59
CA GLU A 90 7.42 1.48 -14.93
C GLU A 90 5.97 1.75 -15.40
N GLY A 91 5.74 2.96 -15.94
CA GLY A 91 4.44 3.38 -16.44
C GLY A 91 3.50 4.02 -15.42
N ILE A 92 3.78 3.93 -14.10
CA ILE A 92 2.87 4.48 -13.10
C ILE A 92 2.82 6.01 -13.16
N GLY A 93 3.95 6.66 -13.40
CA GLY A 93 4.05 8.12 -13.52
C GLY A 93 3.25 8.67 -14.69
N GLU A 94 3.30 7.98 -15.83
CA GLU A 94 2.55 8.33 -17.03
C GLU A 94 1.04 8.20 -16.81
N ILE A 95 0.60 7.14 -16.10
CA ILE A 95 -0.81 6.95 -15.75
C ILE A 95 -1.29 8.10 -14.87
N ILE A 96 -0.54 8.45 -13.82
CA ILE A 96 -0.86 9.57 -12.91
C ILE A 96 -0.98 10.87 -13.71
N ALA A 97 0.01 11.17 -14.56
CA ALA A 97 0.04 12.40 -15.38
C ALA A 97 -1.15 12.47 -16.32
N GLU A 98 -1.42 11.39 -17.07
CA GLU A 98 -2.50 11.37 -18.07
C GLU A 98 -3.88 11.38 -17.42
N PHE A 99 -4.09 10.66 -16.31
CA PHE A 99 -5.35 10.65 -15.58
C PHE A 99 -5.68 12.05 -15.04
N ARG A 100 -4.70 12.76 -14.48
CA ARG A 100 -4.85 14.15 -14.01
C ARG A 100 -5.10 15.12 -15.17
N ALA A 101 -4.41 14.95 -16.30
CA ALA A 101 -4.62 15.79 -17.50
C ALA A 101 -6.05 15.68 -18.05
N ARG A 102 -6.74 14.58 -17.77
CA ARG A 102 -8.17 14.37 -18.10
C ARG A 102 -9.13 14.85 -17.00
N GLY A 103 -8.64 15.53 -15.98
CA GLY A 103 -9.42 16.05 -14.85
C GLY A 103 -9.65 15.05 -13.72
N GLY A 104 -8.93 13.92 -13.71
CA GLY A 104 -8.98 12.94 -12.63
C GLY A 104 -8.20 13.38 -11.41
N ILE A 105 -8.57 12.84 -10.25
CA ILE A 105 -7.97 13.09 -8.93
C ILE A 105 -7.11 11.88 -8.56
N ILE A 106 -5.89 12.13 -8.09
CA ILE A 106 -4.99 11.10 -7.55
C ILE A 106 -4.83 11.30 -6.05
N ALA A 107 -5.24 10.30 -5.30
CA ALA A 107 -4.99 10.22 -3.86
C ALA A 107 -4.05 9.05 -3.55
N VAL A 108 -3.35 9.13 -2.42
CA VAL A 108 -2.58 8.02 -1.85
C VAL A 108 -3.13 7.69 -0.48
N ALA A 109 -3.37 6.40 -0.21
CA ALA A 109 -3.72 5.89 1.11
C ALA A 109 -2.77 4.75 1.48
N SER A 110 -1.85 4.98 2.41
CA SER A 110 -0.76 4.04 2.74
C SER A 110 -0.50 3.94 4.24
N HIS A 111 0.11 2.83 4.66
CA HIS A 111 0.68 2.66 5.99
C HIS A 111 2.08 3.28 6.14
N SER A 112 2.64 3.87 5.09
CA SER A 112 3.88 4.65 5.14
C SER A 112 3.62 6.10 5.59
N PHE A 113 4.61 6.74 6.24
CA PHE A 113 4.52 8.16 6.61
C PHE A 113 4.47 9.05 5.37
N LYS A 114 3.62 10.07 5.41
CA LYS A 114 3.44 11.03 4.32
C LYS A 114 4.77 11.59 3.80
N ARG A 115 5.70 11.94 4.69
CA ARG A 115 7.02 12.49 4.32
C ARG A 115 7.85 11.55 3.44
N TYR A 116 7.73 10.22 3.62
CA TYR A 116 8.45 9.23 2.82
C TYR A 116 7.77 9.05 1.46
N ILE A 117 6.45 9.04 1.43
CA ILE A 117 5.68 9.02 0.18
C ILE A 117 6.02 10.23 -0.68
N GLU A 118 6.02 11.45 -0.11
CA GLU A 118 6.39 12.68 -0.81
C GLU A 118 7.83 12.61 -1.35
N ARG A 119 8.79 12.15 -0.55
CA ARG A 119 10.18 11.94 -0.95
C ARG A 119 10.29 10.97 -2.13
N ASP A 120 9.59 9.84 -2.06
CA ASP A 120 9.69 8.79 -3.06
C ASP A 120 9.06 9.23 -4.39
N TYR A 121 7.95 9.97 -4.34
CA TYR A 121 7.37 10.60 -5.52
C TYR A 121 8.35 11.61 -6.14
N GLU A 122 8.99 12.46 -5.35
CA GLU A 122 9.99 13.43 -5.83
C GLU A 122 11.21 12.72 -6.46
N LYS A 123 11.78 11.73 -5.77
CA LYS A 123 12.99 11.02 -6.22
C LYS A 123 12.76 10.21 -7.48
N ASN A 124 11.56 9.63 -7.63
CA ASN A 124 11.15 8.90 -8.83
C ASN A 124 10.56 9.84 -9.92
N ARG A 125 10.52 11.16 -9.69
CA ARG A 125 9.96 12.15 -10.62
C ARG A 125 8.50 11.88 -10.98
N LEU A 126 7.73 11.31 -10.05
CA LEU A 126 6.31 11.09 -10.22
C LEU A 126 5.55 12.42 -10.04
N PRO A 127 4.43 12.62 -10.76
CA PRO A 127 3.55 13.75 -10.50
C PRO A 127 2.98 13.65 -9.07
N ALA A 128 3.08 14.73 -8.30
CA ALA A 128 2.59 14.75 -6.92
C ALA A 128 1.08 14.42 -6.87
N PRO A 129 0.63 13.57 -5.92
CA PRO A 129 -0.80 13.31 -5.72
C PRO A 129 -1.52 14.55 -5.19
N ASP A 130 -2.84 14.61 -5.39
CA ASP A 130 -3.66 15.72 -4.91
C ASP A 130 -3.85 15.67 -3.38
N ILE A 131 -3.84 14.45 -2.80
CA ILE A 131 -3.91 14.24 -1.36
C ILE A 131 -3.18 12.95 -0.95
N ILE A 132 -2.58 12.95 0.25
CA ILE A 132 -1.91 11.79 0.83
C ILE A 132 -2.48 11.54 2.23
N TYR A 133 -3.00 10.33 2.45
CA TYR A 133 -3.38 9.76 3.73
C TYR A 133 -2.30 8.73 4.13
N GLY A 134 -1.28 9.20 4.85
CA GLY A 134 -0.19 8.37 5.34
C GLY A 134 -0.43 7.87 6.77
N TRP A 135 0.59 7.25 7.35
CA TRP A 135 0.58 6.81 8.75
C TRP A 135 0.37 7.94 9.76
N ASP A 136 0.56 9.20 9.33
CA ASP A 136 0.40 10.40 10.17
C ASP A 136 -1.05 10.75 10.52
N ILE A 137 -2.04 10.17 9.82
CA ILE A 137 -3.46 10.40 10.16
C ILE A 137 -3.84 9.64 11.43
N PRO A 138 -4.92 10.03 12.14
CA PRO A 138 -5.40 9.32 13.32
C PRO A 138 -5.57 7.82 13.07
N LYS A 139 -5.18 6.99 14.04
CA LYS A 139 -5.13 5.53 13.90
C LYS A 139 -6.47 4.92 13.45
N GLU A 140 -7.57 5.44 13.97
CA GLU A 140 -8.94 5.00 13.64
C GLU A 140 -9.34 5.29 12.19
N ASN A 141 -8.61 6.19 11.53
CA ASN A 141 -8.88 6.61 10.13
C ASN A 141 -8.00 5.88 9.11
N ARG A 142 -6.98 5.13 9.57
CA ARG A 142 -6.07 4.39 8.68
C ARG A 142 -6.77 3.17 8.08
N LYS A 143 -6.24 2.64 6.98
CA LYS A 143 -6.68 1.35 6.42
C LYS A 143 -6.74 0.29 7.54
N PRO A 144 -7.78 -0.50 7.65
CA PRO A 144 -8.89 -0.72 6.70
C PRO A 144 -10.12 0.19 6.90
N SER A 145 -10.04 1.28 7.68
CA SER A 145 -11.14 2.24 7.85
C SER A 145 -11.53 2.87 6.50
N PRO A 146 -12.83 3.00 6.16
CA PRO A 146 -13.27 3.65 4.94
C PRO A 146 -13.07 5.16 4.93
N TRP A 147 -12.59 5.73 6.03
CA TRP A 147 -12.56 7.17 6.27
C TRP A 147 -11.86 7.95 5.15
N CYS A 148 -10.71 7.47 4.65
CA CYS A 148 -9.97 8.15 3.59
C CYS A 148 -10.82 8.32 2.31
N ILE A 149 -11.57 7.29 1.93
CA ILE A 149 -12.44 7.33 0.74
C ILE A 149 -13.64 8.25 0.98
N LEU A 150 -14.24 8.19 2.16
CA LEU A 150 -15.38 9.03 2.50
C LEU A 150 -14.99 10.51 2.59
N ASP A 151 -13.82 10.84 3.16
CA ASP A 151 -13.25 12.19 3.17
C ASP A 151 -12.99 12.71 1.74
N LEU A 152 -12.45 11.87 0.84
CA LEU A 152 -12.30 12.20 -0.58
C LEU A 152 -13.63 12.47 -1.26
N CYS A 153 -14.62 11.62 -1.03
CA CYS A 153 -15.96 11.79 -1.59
C CYS A 153 -16.59 13.13 -1.15
N GLU A 154 -16.46 13.49 0.13
CA GLU A 154 -16.93 14.76 0.64
C GLU A 154 -16.17 15.95 0.02
N ARG A 155 -14.83 15.94 0.02
CA ARG A 155 -13.98 17.03 -0.48
C ARG A 155 -14.19 17.34 -1.95
N TYR A 156 -14.35 16.31 -2.76
CA TYR A 156 -14.43 16.44 -4.22
C TYR A 156 -15.83 16.23 -4.78
N ASN A 157 -16.85 16.12 -3.91
CA ASN A 157 -18.24 15.86 -4.28
C ASN A 157 -18.37 14.64 -5.21
N LEU A 158 -17.79 13.51 -4.80
CA LEU A 158 -17.82 12.24 -5.52
C LEU A 158 -18.76 11.25 -4.82
N SER A 159 -19.28 10.31 -5.61
CA SER A 159 -19.84 9.07 -5.05
C SER A 159 -18.74 8.01 -4.93
N PRO A 160 -18.82 7.05 -3.99
CA PRO A 160 -17.87 5.95 -3.87
C PRO A 160 -17.69 5.15 -5.17
N SER A 161 -18.74 5.00 -5.98
CA SER A 161 -18.69 4.32 -7.28
C SER A 161 -17.85 5.05 -8.36
N GLU A 162 -17.46 6.30 -8.11
CA GLU A 162 -16.56 7.09 -8.96
C GLU A 162 -15.09 6.99 -8.52
N VAL A 163 -14.83 6.22 -7.44
CA VAL A 163 -13.50 5.99 -6.86
C VAL A 163 -13.03 4.57 -7.16
N LEU A 164 -11.82 4.43 -7.67
CA LEU A 164 -11.11 3.16 -7.79
C LEU A 164 -9.98 3.14 -6.75
N VAL A 165 -9.96 2.13 -5.89
CA VAL A 165 -8.83 1.85 -5.00
C VAL A 165 -7.92 0.84 -5.69
N VAL A 166 -6.62 1.10 -5.71
CA VAL A 166 -5.59 0.19 -6.22
C VAL A 166 -4.61 -0.13 -5.09
N ASP A 167 -4.52 -1.39 -4.70
CA ASP A 167 -3.73 -1.82 -3.54
C ASP A 167 -3.37 -3.30 -3.70
N ASP A 168 -2.26 -3.75 -3.15
CA ASP A 168 -1.78 -5.14 -3.22
C ASP A 168 -2.23 -5.99 -2.03
N LEU A 169 -2.70 -5.36 -0.93
CA LEU A 169 -3.01 -6.03 0.32
C LEU A 169 -4.47 -5.89 0.78
N LYS A 170 -4.86 -6.81 1.66
CA LYS A 170 -6.21 -6.90 2.22
C LYS A 170 -6.69 -5.62 2.94
N PRO A 171 -5.88 -4.85 3.69
CA PRO A 171 -6.35 -3.62 4.32
C PRO A 171 -6.93 -2.59 3.33
N GLY A 172 -6.33 -2.45 2.14
CA GLY A 172 -6.88 -1.59 1.08
C GLY A 172 -8.15 -2.15 0.46
N PHE A 173 -8.21 -3.47 0.26
CA PHE A 173 -9.44 -4.14 -0.17
C PHE A 173 -10.59 -3.93 0.81
N ASP A 174 -10.35 -4.16 2.11
CA ASP A 174 -11.39 -4.00 3.15
C ASP A 174 -11.85 -2.53 3.25
N MET A 175 -10.93 -1.56 3.12
CA MET A 175 -11.23 -0.12 3.05
C MET A 175 -12.17 0.21 1.88
N ALA A 176 -11.85 -0.29 0.68
CA ALA A 176 -12.65 -0.06 -0.52
C ALA A 176 -14.06 -0.65 -0.36
N ARG A 177 -14.16 -1.90 0.09
CA ARG A 177 -15.44 -2.57 0.33
C ARG A 177 -16.30 -1.87 1.38
N ALA A 178 -15.70 -1.44 2.48
CA ALA A 178 -16.42 -0.70 3.53
C ALA A 178 -16.94 0.66 3.06
N ALA A 179 -16.25 1.30 2.11
CA ALA A 179 -16.68 2.57 1.53
C ALA A 179 -17.66 2.41 0.36
N GLY A 180 -17.78 1.22 -0.24
CA GLY A 180 -18.57 0.98 -1.45
C GLY A 180 -17.89 1.45 -2.74
N ALA A 181 -16.54 1.53 -2.73
CA ALA A 181 -15.72 1.84 -3.90
C ALA A 181 -15.30 0.56 -4.64
N ASP A 182 -15.00 0.69 -5.93
CA ASP A 182 -14.41 -0.39 -6.72
C ASP A 182 -12.94 -0.62 -6.30
N PHE A 183 -12.49 -1.86 -6.38
CA PHE A 183 -11.15 -2.28 -6.00
C PHE A 183 -10.43 -3.03 -7.11
N ALA A 184 -9.21 -2.60 -7.42
CA ALA A 184 -8.28 -3.27 -8.31
C ALA A 184 -7.06 -3.78 -7.51
N ALA A 185 -6.86 -5.08 -7.50
CA ALA A 185 -5.67 -5.67 -6.88
C ALA A 185 -4.43 -5.45 -7.75
N ALA A 186 -3.38 -4.87 -7.16
CA ALA A 186 -2.07 -4.65 -7.77
C ALA A 186 -1.22 -5.94 -7.72
N GLY A 187 -1.51 -6.88 -8.62
CA GLY A 187 -0.86 -8.19 -8.65
C GLY A 187 0.48 -8.24 -9.39
N TRP A 188 1.15 -7.11 -9.60
CA TRP A 188 2.42 -7.02 -10.33
C TRP A 188 3.67 -7.01 -9.45
N ALA A 189 3.53 -6.77 -8.13
CA ALA A 189 4.68 -6.58 -7.25
C ALA A 189 5.37 -7.89 -6.86
N TYR A 190 4.60 -8.92 -6.54
CA TYR A 190 5.11 -10.20 -6.07
C TYR A 190 4.12 -11.32 -6.37
N ASN A 191 4.63 -12.56 -6.32
CA ASN A 191 3.80 -13.75 -6.51
C ASN A 191 3.75 -14.55 -5.20
N VAL A 192 2.62 -14.43 -4.47
CA VAL A 192 2.28 -15.23 -3.29
C VAL A 192 0.94 -15.91 -3.57
N PRO A 193 0.93 -17.23 -3.82
CA PRO A 193 -0.25 -17.93 -4.36
C PRO A 193 -1.55 -17.74 -3.57
N GLU A 194 -1.47 -17.69 -2.24
CA GLU A 194 -2.64 -17.50 -1.38
C GLU A 194 -3.22 -16.09 -1.50
N ILE A 195 -2.35 -15.07 -1.60
CA ILE A 195 -2.76 -13.66 -1.81
C ILE A 195 -3.38 -13.53 -3.20
N GLU A 196 -2.71 -14.05 -4.22
CA GLU A 196 -3.23 -14.04 -5.59
C GLU A 196 -4.60 -14.71 -5.68
N SER A 197 -4.74 -15.92 -5.11
CA SER A 197 -5.99 -16.67 -5.12
C SER A 197 -7.13 -15.88 -4.46
N TYR A 198 -6.86 -15.27 -3.30
CA TYR A 198 -7.84 -14.46 -2.59
C TYR A 198 -8.24 -13.23 -3.41
N MET A 199 -7.25 -12.47 -3.89
CA MET A 199 -7.49 -11.23 -4.63
C MET A 199 -8.23 -11.47 -5.94
N ARG A 200 -7.89 -12.53 -6.70
CA ARG A 200 -8.61 -12.91 -7.92
C ARG A 200 -10.08 -13.25 -7.65
N ALA A 201 -10.37 -13.86 -6.52
CA ALA A 201 -11.73 -14.28 -6.17
C ALA A 201 -12.62 -13.15 -5.66
N HIS A 202 -12.05 -12.07 -5.11
CA HIS A 202 -12.81 -11.08 -4.35
C HIS A 202 -12.72 -9.64 -4.90
N SER A 203 -11.67 -9.29 -5.66
CA SER A 203 -11.50 -7.96 -6.26
C SER A 203 -12.42 -7.77 -7.47
N ASP A 204 -12.76 -6.51 -7.80
CA ASP A 204 -13.47 -6.21 -9.05
C ASP A 204 -12.53 -6.40 -10.25
N TYR A 205 -11.24 -6.11 -10.03
CA TYR A 205 -10.18 -6.30 -11.02
C TYR A 205 -8.95 -6.90 -10.34
N TYR A 206 -8.29 -7.84 -10.99
CA TYR A 206 -6.96 -8.32 -10.62
C TYR A 206 -6.01 -8.01 -11.76
N LEU A 207 -5.08 -7.08 -11.53
CA LEU A 207 -4.19 -6.56 -12.55
C LEU A 207 -2.80 -7.19 -12.39
N THR A 208 -2.30 -7.81 -13.45
CA THR A 208 -0.99 -8.48 -13.45
C THR A 208 0.15 -7.56 -13.88
N SER A 209 -0.19 -6.36 -14.34
CA SER A 209 0.78 -5.34 -14.78
C SER A 209 0.22 -3.92 -14.65
N VAL A 210 1.12 -2.96 -14.55
CA VAL A 210 0.79 -1.53 -14.60
C VAL A 210 0.12 -1.14 -15.94
N ALA A 211 0.43 -1.86 -17.04
CA ALA A 211 -0.21 -1.63 -18.33
C ALA A 211 -1.72 -1.95 -18.29
N GLU A 212 -2.14 -2.97 -17.55
CA GLU A 212 -3.56 -3.27 -17.35
C GLU A 212 -4.28 -2.20 -16.53
N LEU A 213 -3.59 -1.57 -15.54
CA LEU A 213 -4.14 -0.41 -14.84
C LEU A 213 -4.37 0.74 -15.81
N ARG A 214 -3.41 1.01 -16.71
CA ARG A 214 -3.56 2.02 -17.75
C ARG A 214 -4.81 1.81 -18.58
N GLN A 215 -5.01 0.58 -19.06
CA GLN A 215 -6.20 0.23 -19.86
C GLN A 215 -7.49 0.47 -19.07
N LEU A 216 -7.54 0.04 -17.82
CA LEU A 216 -8.71 0.17 -16.96
C LEU A 216 -9.13 1.63 -16.74
N VAL A 217 -8.17 2.54 -16.54
CA VAL A 217 -8.48 3.91 -16.08
C VAL A 217 -8.45 4.96 -17.18
N LEU A 218 -7.80 4.68 -18.33
CA LEU A 218 -7.60 5.65 -19.41
C LEU A 218 -8.31 5.26 -20.72
N GLU A 219 -8.71 4.01 -20.89
CA GLU A 219 -9.45 3.53 -22.08
C GLU A 219 -10.93 3.28 -21.75
#